data_b949b1114eafe372c847bd7e14aa226c
#
_entry.id   b949b1114eafe372c847bd7e14aa226c
#
_cell.length_a   1.000
_cell.length_b   1.000
_cell.length_c   1.000
_cell.angle_alpha   90.00
_cell.angle_beta   90.00
_cell.angle_gamma   90.00
#
_symmetry.space_group_name_H-M   'P 1'
#
loop_
_entity.id
_entity.type
_entity.pdbx_description
1 polymer ?
#
loop_
_entity_poly.entity_id
_entity_poly.type
_entity_poly.pdbx_seq_one_letter_code
_entity_poly.pdbx_strand_id
1 'polypeptide(L)'
;MTWLSHIRHAGKITHSRWQAVSTQLRKFSSSKQIHSEVRVRFAPSPTGHLHLGGLRTALYNYLFAKSNNGKFILRIEDTDQARLVPQAARKLEDILNWSKISPDESPLLSGPRGPYVQSERIDLYQKHIQTLLENGSAYKCFCTDTRLDLLRKDALRRRETPKYDNKCRSLSFAKIEEFEKQGRPHCIRLKLEDITEPFHDLVYGPILYNVAQQEGDPVLLKSDGFPTYHFANVVDDHLMEVTHVLRGVEWQISTPKHLLLYKAFGWEPPQFGHLPLIKNRDGTKLSKRQGDLHIERLRTQGYSPEAIINFVTDIGGGFEDRDHNALMTVEELTEKMDLQRRLQITGERDVLVDELRHLVQTSYGISHRCCTTQESVLTTEYLTNVLVWGQQRITRLDDLIAPEFTYIWVIPEELPLDQLPEMSCSHADVLQYFLETIVVMPPEKFTKEQIPKYVKLVAKWFSLKTPVLMKLLRMAISGQKEGPPVGEMLSILGKETTIERLKHAYALLDKR
;
A
#
# COMPACT_ATOMS: atom_id res chain seq x y z
N MET A 1 7.57 -56.12 -3.80
CA MET A 1 6.56 -55.91 -2.73
C MET A 1 7.27 -55.31 -1.53
N THR A 2 7.39 -54.00 -1.44
CA THR A 2 7.76 -53.24 -0.19
C THR A 2 7.85 -51.73 -0.46
N TRP A 3 6.78 -51.16 -1.02
CA TRP A 3 6.69 -49.69 -1.18
C TRP A 3 5.30 -49.09 -0.89
N LEU A 4 4.37 -49.92 -0.39
CA LEU A 4 2.97 -49.50 -0.14
C LEU A 4 2.58 -49.43 1.34
N SER A 5 3.49 -49.67 2.30
CA SER A 5 3.20 -49.68 3.73
C SER A 5 3.53 -48.37 4.46
N HIS A 6 4.20 -47.37 3.82
CA HIS A 6 4.61 -46.14 4.48
C HIS A 6 3.67 -44.92 4.24
N ILE A 7 2.63 -45.08 3.41
CA ILE A 7 1.68 -43.95 3.11
C ILE A 7 0.44 -43.95 4.03
N ARG A 8 0.20 -45.00 4.83
CA ARG A 8 -0.98 -45.08 5.71
C ARG A 8 -0.83 -44.45 7.08
N HIS A 9 0.34 -43.98 7.48
CA HIS A 9 0.54 -43.33 8.80
C HIS A 9 0.58 -41.79 8.76
N ALA A 10 0.73 -41.16 7.59
CA ALA A 10 0.72 -39.70 7.47
C ALA A 10 -0.67 -39.06 7.40
N GLY A 11 -1.72 -39.85 7.06
CA GLY A 11 -3.08 -39.35 6.87
C GLY A 11 -3.92 -39.13 8.15
N LYS A 12 -3.49 -39.67 9.30
CA LYS A 12 -4.28 -39.57 10.54
C LYS A 12 -3.88 -38.39 11.46
N ILE A 13 -2.73 -37.78 11.23
CA ILE A 13 -2.26 -36.64 12.03
C ILE A 13 -2.83 -35.30 11.54
N THR A 14 -3.24 -35.22 10.28
CA THR A 14 -3.74 -33.98 9.66
C THR A 14 -5.19 -33.65 10.05
N HIS A 15 -6.06 -34.65 10.25
CA HIS A 15 -7.49 -34.41 10.52
C HIS A 15 -7.77 -33.93 11.96
N SER A 16 -7.05 -34.42 12.95
CA SER A 16 -7.18 -33.98 14.35
C SER A 16 -6.57 -32.58 14.57
N ARG A 17 -5.51 -32.22 13.87
CA ARG A 17 -4.97 -30.84 13.90
C ARG A 17 -5.90 -29.83 13.25
N TRP A 18 -6.56 -30.18 12.13
CA TRP A 18 -7.55 -29.31 11.50
C TRP A 18 -8.80 -29.12 12.38
N GLN A 19 -9.25 -30.14 13.08
CA GLN A 19 -10.36 -30.00 14.05
C GLN A 19 -9.98 -29.17 15.27
N ALA A 20 -8.74 -29.26 15.76
CA ALA A 20 -8.25 -28.42 16.87
C ALA A 20 -8.13 -26.93 16.43
N VAL A 21 -7.60 -26.65 15.23
CA VAL A 21 -7.51 -25.31 14.68
C VAL A 21 -8.90 -24.75 14.38
N SER A 22 -9.82 -25.52 13.82
CA SER A 22 -11.19 -25.07 13.57
C SER A 22 -11.98 -24.84 14.87
N THR A 23 -11.69 -25.60 15.92
CA THR A 23 -12.30 -25.41 17.25
C THR A 23 -11.71 -24.20 17.98
N GLN A 24 -10.42 -23.92 17.82
CA GLN A 24 -9.80 -22.68 18.29
C GLN A 24 -10.30 -21.45 17.54
N LEU A 25 -10.41 -21.52 16.21
CA LEU A 25 -11.00 -20.45 15.39
C LEU A 25 -12.48 -20.22 15.73
N ARG A 26 -13.27 -21.27 16.03
CA ARG A 26 -14.64 -21.11 16.54
C ARG A 26 -14.72 -20.54 17.95
N LYS A 27 -13.73 -20.77 18.82
CA LYS A 27 -13.65 -20.14 20.15
C LYS A 27 -13.25 -18.66 20.05
N PHE A 28 -12.44 -18.25 19.06
CA PHE A 28 -12.19 -16.83 18.77
C PHE A 28 -13.40 -16.13 18.15
N SER A 29 -14.25 -16.85 17.41
CA SER A 29 -15.49 -16.31 16.83
C SER A 29 -16.66 -16.23 17.82
N SER A 30 -16.56 -16.79 19.03
CA SER A 30 -17.63 -16.79 20.04
C SER A 30 -17.33 -15.94 21.28
N SER A 31 -16.24 -15.15 21.30
CA SER A 31 -16.13 -14.06 22.25
C SER A 31 -17.19 -13.02 21.86
N LYS A 32 -18.15 -12.75 22.75
CA LYS A 32 -19.16 -11.71 22.61
C LYS A 32 -18.53 -10.47 22.01
N GLN A 33 -18.74 -10.23 20.71
CA GLN A 33 -18.64 -8.88 20.17
C GLN A 33 -19.71 -8.07 20.91
N ILE A 34 -19.27 -7.36 21.95
CA ILE A 34 -19.95 -6.14 22.35
C ILE A 34 -19.86 -5.31 21.08
N HIS A 35 -20.98 -5.10 20.39
CA HIS A 35 -21.05 -4.17 19.26
C HIS A 35 -20.75 -2.78 19.83
N SER A 36 -19.47 -2.44 19.95
CA SER A 36 -19.06 -1.07 20.16
C SER A 36 -19.48 -0.29 18.92
N GLU A 37 -20.13 0.84 19.13
CA GLU A 37 -20.48 1.77 18.05
C GLU A 37 -19.27 1.98 17.12
N VAL A 38 -19.46 1.88 15.81
CA VAL A 38 -18.37 2.14 14.85
C VAL A 38 -17.91 3.58 15.00
N ARG A 39 -16.61 3.77 15.23
CA ARG A 39 -15.98 5.09 15.38
C ARG A 39 -14.79 5.18 14.46
N VAL A 40 -14.81 6.15 13.57
CA VAL A 40 -13.76 6.44 12.61
C VAL A 40 -13.31 7.89 12.69
N ARG A 41 -12.16 8.21 12.11
CA ARG A 41 -11.65 9.56 12.17
C ARG A 41 -11.02 10.01 10.86
N PHE A 42 -11.23 11.27 10.53
CA PHE A 42 -10.38 12.03 9.63
C PHE A 42 -9.42 12.87 10.49
N ALA A 43 -8.11 12.68 10.27
CA ALA A 43 -7.08 13.24 11.13
C ALA A 43 -6.03 14.03 10.31
N PRO A 44 -6.41 15.19 9.73
CA PRO A 44 -5.51 15.99 8.92
C PRO A 44 -4.57 16.83 9.78
N SER A 45 -3.33 17.04 9.26
CA SER A 45 -2.46 18.11 9.76
C SER A 45 -2.90 19.44 9.16
N PRO A 46 -3.05 20.51 9.96
CA PRO A 46 -3.55 21.82 9.51
C PRO A 46 -2.45 22.64 8.81
N THR A 47 -1.85 22.08 7.76
CA THR A 47 -0.69 22.64 7.03
C THR A 47 -1.05 23.33 5.72
N GLY A 48 -2.34 23.60 5.46
CA GLY A 48 -2.83 24.28 4.26
C GLY A 48 -4.24 23.90 3.87
N HIS A 49 -4.55 24.09 2.61
CA HIS A 49 -5.87 23.80 2.04
C HIS A 49 -6.13 22.30 1.87
N LEU A 50 -7.39 21.90 2.02
CA LEU A 50 -7.80 20.52 1.79
C LEU A 50 -7.72 20.19 0.30
N HIS A 51 -6.92 19.18 -0.04
CA HIS A 51 -6.84 18.67 -1.41
C HIS A 51 -7.84 17.51 -1.63
N LEU A 52 -8.11 17.20 -2.90
CA LEU A 52 -9.08 16.17 -3.29
C LEU A 52 -8.84 14.80 -2.62
N GLY A 53 -7.58 14.36 -2.47
CA GLY A 53 -7.25 13.13 -1.76
C GLY A 53 -7.57 13.17 -0.26
N GLY A 54 -7.44 14.33 0.37
CA GLY A 54 -7.85 14.54 1.75
C GLY A 54 -9.37 14.48 1.90
N LEU A 55 -10.11 15.15 1.01
CA LEU A 55 -11.57 15.08 0.97
C LEU A 55 -12.05 13.64 0.77
N ARG A 56 -11.40 12.88 -0.14
CA ARG A 56 -11.72 11.46 -0.31
C ARG A 56 -11.57 10.67 0.99
N THR A 57 -10.47 10.87 1.70
CA THR A 57 -10.24 10.17 2.96
C THR A 57 -11.33 10.54 3.99
N ALA A 58 -11.69 11.81 4.11
CA ALA A 58 -12.77 12.26 4.97
C ALA A 58 -14.11 11.65 4.57
N LEU A 59 -14.46 11.71 3.28
CA LEU A 59 -15.70 11.18 2.74
C LEU A 59 -15.87 9.68 3.01
N TYR A 60 -14.83 8.86 2.76
CA TYR A 60 -14.89 7.42 2.99
C TYR A 60 -15.03 7.06 4.47
N ASN A 61 -14.36 7.81 5.36
CA ASN A 61 -14.61 7.68 6.80
C ASN A 61 -16.04 8.03 7.17
N TYR A 62 -16.57 9.14 6.64
CA TYR A 62 -17.95 9.57 6.88
C TYR A 62 -18.96 8.52 6.41
N LEU A 63 -18.85 8.10 5.14
CA LEU A 63 -19.78 7.12 4.57
C LEU A 63 -19.72 5.79 5.33
N PHE A 64 -18.53 5.32 5.68
CA PHE A 64 -18.36 4.10 6.47
C PHE A 64 -18.96 4.22 7.87
N ALA A 65 -18.78 5.36 8.54
CA ALA A 65 -19.43 5.61 9.83
C ALA A 65 -20.95 5.54 9.69
N LYS A 66 -21.50 6.30 8.73
CA LYS A 66 -22.96 6.43 8.57
C LYS A 66 -23.62 5.14 8.10
N SER A 67 -22.99 4.37 7.21
CA SER A 67 -23.50 3.05 6.79
C SER A 67 -23.56 2.04 7.94
N ASN A 68 -22.76 2.25 8.99
CA ASN A 68 -22.72 1.41 10.19
C ASN A 68 -23.38 2.07 11.41
N ASN A 69 -24.17 3.12 11.25
CA ASN A 69 -24.79 3.91 12.35
C ASN A 69 -23.77 4.37 13.40
N GLY A 70 -22.55 4.67 12.98
CA GLY A 70 -21.43 5.03 13.83
C GLY A 70 -21.11 6.52 13.84
N LYS A 71 -19.94 6.87 14.39
CA LYS A 71 -19.44 8.24 14.57
C LYS A 71 -18.27 8.57 13.67
N PHE A 72 -18.33 9.74 13.06
CA PHE A 72 -17.26 10.34 12.29
C PHE A 72 -16.60 11.48 13.07
N ILE A 73 -15.32 11.35 13.39
CA ILE A 73 -14.53 12.27 14.22
C ILE A 73 -13.60 13.08 13.32
N LEU A 74 -13.55 14.40 13.54
CA LEU A 74 -12.48 15.26 13.02
C LEU A 74 -11.46 15.51 14.14
N ARG A 75 -10.21 15.05 13.96
CA ARG A 75 -9.09 15.31 14.85
C ARG A 75 -8.01 16.11 14.13
N ILE A 76 -7.55 17.20 14.73
CA ILE A 76 -6.47 18.02 14.17
C ILE A 76 -5.13 17.56 14.70
N GLU A 77 -4.23 17.16 13.78
CA GLU A 77 -2.88 16.70 14.09
C GLU A 77 -1.86 17.84 13.86
N ASP A 78 -1.72 18.69 14.86
CA ASP A 78 -0.92 19.93 14.85
C ASP A 78 0.39 19.82 15.65
N THR A 79 0.91 18.62 15.88
CA THR A 79 2.16 18.38 16.64
C THR A 79 3.40 18.93 15.95
N ASP A 80 3.34 19.28 14.65
CA ASP A 80 4.39 19.98 13.93
C ASP A 80 4.08 21.47 13.85
N GLN A 81 4.40 22.17 14.94
CA GLN A 81 4.12 23.60 15.12
C GLN A 81 4.78 24.50 14.06
N ALA A 82 5.88 24.07 13.44
CA ALA A 82 6.60 24.83 12.42
C ALA A 82 5.83 24.94 11.08
N ARG A 83 4.88 24.05 10.83
CA ARG A 83 4.11 23.97 9.57
C ARG A 83 2.65 24.41 9.72
N LEU A 84 2.25 24.93 10.87
CA LEU A 84 0.88 25.33 11.10
C LEU A 84 0.48 26.53 10.26
N VAL A 85 -0.70 26.45 9.64
CA VAL A 85 -1.33 27.59 8.97
C VAL A 85 -2.46 28.12 9.86
N PRO A 86 -2.46 29.41 10.18
CA PRO A 86 -3.51 30.00 11.01
C PRO A 86 -4.93 29.74 10.47
N GLN A 87 -5.84 29.38 11.34
CA GLN A 87 -7.24 29.07 11.03
C GLN A 87 -7.47 27.84 10.11
N ALA A 88 -6.43 27.05 9.78
CA ALA A 88 -6.59 25.88 8.90
C ALA A 88 -7.59 24.86 9.47
N ALA A 89 -7.61 24.63 10.78
CA ALA A 89 -8.56 23.71 11.43
C ALA A 89 -10.02 24.16 11.20
N ARG A 90 -10.32 25.45 11.38
CA ARG A 90 -11.67 26.00 11.14
C ARG A 90 -12.06 25.91 9.67
N LYS A 91 -11.13 26.18 8.74
CA LYS A 91 -11.36 26.06 7.31
C LYS A 91 -11.60 24.61 6.89
N LEU A 92 -10.88 23.65 7.47
CA LEU A 92 -11.11 22.23 7.24
C LEU A 92 -12.53 21.81 7.61
N GLU A 93 -13.01 22.21 8.79
CA GLU A 93 -14.37 21.89 9.23
C GLU A 93 -15.44 22.60 8.37
N ASP A 94 -15.24 23.88 7.98
CA ASP A 94 -16.11 24.58 7.04
C ASP A 94 -16.22 23.85 5.69
N ILE A 95 -15.10 23.34 5.15
CA ILE A 95 -15.10 22.57 3.89
C ILE A 95 -15.83 21.22 4.06
N LEU A 96 -15.66 20.53 5.18
CA LEU A 96 -16.40 19.28 5.45
C LEU A 96 -17.90 19.54 5.52
N ASN A 97 -18.32 20.62 6.23
CA ASN A 97 -19.71 21.01 6.32
C ASN A 97 -20.29 21.41 4.96
N TRP A 98 -19.55 22.19 4.17
CA TRP A 98 -19.95 22.55 2.82
C TRP A 98 -20.08 21.29 1.92
N SER A 99 -19.20 20.30 2.12
CA SER A 99 -19.23 19.02 1.40
C SER A 99 -20.31 18.05 1.92
N LYS A 100 -21.18 18.46 2.84
CA LYS A 100 -22.25 17.66 3.46
C LYS A 100 -21.76 16.41 4.22
N ILE A 101 -20.52 16.43 4.71
CA ILE A 101 -19.89 15.36 5.49
C ILE A 101 -19.45 15.90 6.86
N SER A 102 -20.38 16.51 7.57
CA SER A 102 -20.14 17.11 8.89
C SER A 102 -19.70 16.05 9.91
N PRO A 103 -18.67 16.32 10.71
CA PRO A 103 -18.26 15.41 11.78
C PRO A 103 -19.32 15.35 12.90
N ASP A 104 -19.37 14.24 13.63
CA ASP A 104 -20.17 14.11 14.86
C ASP A 104 -19.43 14.68 16.06
N GLU A 105 -18.09 14.62 16.03
CA GLU A 105 -17.21 15.15 17.09
C GLU A 105 -16.04 15.89 16.43
N SER A 106 -15.71 17.08 16.90
CA SER A 106 -14.66 17.93 16.31
C SER A 106 -14.15 18.96 17.32
N PRO A 107 -13.08 19.73 17.00
CA PRO A 107 -12.66 20.86 17.82
C PRO A 107 -13.74 21.89 18.07
N LEU A 108 -14.65 22.16 17.11
CA LEU A 108 -15.71 23.16 17.24
C LEU A 108 -16.97 22.58 17.90
N LEU A 109 -17.35 21.35 17.58
CA LEU A 109 -18.54 20.71 18.14
C LEU A 109 -18.32 20.15 19.53
N SER A 110 -17.05 19.91 19.89
CA SER A 110 -16.68 19.17 21.09
C SER A 110 -17.18 17.71 21.05
N GLY A 111 -17.15 17.01 22.19
CA GLY A 111 -17.61 15.63 22.31
C GLY A 111 -17.02 14.95 23.55
N PRO A 112 -17.45 13.72 23.85
CA PRO A 112 -17.10 13.06 25.11
C PRO A 112 -15.64 12.61 25.21
N ARG A 113 -14.89 12.58 24.08
CA ARG A 113 -13.51 12.08 24.02
C ARG A 113 -12.48 13.17 23.67
N GLY A 114 -12.88 14.44 23.76
CA GLY A 114 -12.01 15.60 23.54
C GLY A 114 -10.84 15.70 24.51
N PRO A 115 -9.97 16.69 24.29
CA PRO A 115 -9.96 17.62 23.15
C PRO A 115 -9.57 16.95 21.83
N TYR A 116 -10.00 17.55 20.69
CA TYR A 116 -9.77 16.98 19.34
C TYR A 116 -8.64 17.70 18.58
N VAL A 117 -7.77 18.38 19.32
CA VAL A 117 -6.54 19.02 18.82
C VAL A 117 -5.36 18.42 19.55
N GLN A 118 -4.37 17.90 18.84
CA GLN A 118 -3.27 17.14 19.46
C GLN A 118 -2.38 17.99 20.37
N SER A 119 -2.15 19.25 20.05
CA SER A 119 -1.38 20.17 20.91
C SER A 119 -2.06 20.40 22.29
N GLU A 120 -3.38 20.19 22.42
CA GLU A 120 -4.13 20.30 23.67
C GLU A 120 -4.08 18.99 24.49
N ARG A 121 -3.38 17.95 24.03
CA ARG A 121 -3.34 16.62 24.63
C ARG A 121 -1.94 16.21 25.12
N ILE A 122 -1.04 17.16 25.25
CA ILE A 122 0.38 16.90 25.60
C ILE A 122 0.50 16.11 26.91
N ASP A 123 -0.29 16.42 27.93
CA ASP A 123 -0.27 15.74 29.22
C ASP A 123 -0.64 14.25 29.09
N LEU A 124 -1.56 13.91 28.18
CA LEU A 124 -1.92 12.52 27.89
C LEU A 124 -0.74 11.78 27.29
N TYR A 125 -0.03 12.39 26.34
CA TYR A 125 1.16 11.78 25.74
C TYR A 125 2.29 11.61 26.75
N GLN A 126 2.51 12.61 27.61
CA GLN A 126 3.52 12.52 28.69
C GLN A 126 3.20 11.38 29.67
N LYS A 127 1.93 11.20 30.02
CA LYS A 127 1.50 10.08 30.87
C LYS A 127 1.77 8.72 30.18
N HIS A 128 1.36 8.56 28.94
CA HIS A 128 1.46 7.26 28.25
C HIS A 128 2.89 6.92 27.84
N ILE A 129 3.78 7.90 27.59
CA ILE A 129 5.18 7.58 27.29
C ILE A 129 5.91 7.00 28.50
N GLN A 130 5.51 7.38 29.74
CA GLN A 130 6.10 6.78 30.96
C GLN A 130 5.78 5.29 31.03
N THR A 131 4.57 4.87 30.70
CA THR A 131 4.19 3.44 30.63
C THR A 131 5.13 2.65 29.72
N LEU A 132 5.50 3.20 28.53
CA LEU A 132 6.40 2.53 27.59
C LEU A 132 7.86 2.50 28.08
N LEU A 133 8.29 3.50 28.86
CA LEU A 133 9.60 3.52 29.51
C LEU A 133 9.66 2.51 30.66
N GLU A 134 8.63 2.44 31.49
CA GLU A 134 8.54 1.55 32.65
C GLU A 134 8.49 0.07 32.25
N ASN A 135 7.72 -0.28 31.22
CA ASN A 135 7.64 -1.65 30.71
C ASN A 135 8.81 -2.03 29.80
N GLY A 136 9.71 -1.09 29.51
CA GLY A 136 10.92 -1.31 28.73
C GLY A 136 10.71 -1.39 27.21
N SER A 137 9.51 -1.09 26.69
CA SER A 137 9.22 -1.06 25.26
C SER A 137 9.78 0.19 24.56
N ALA A 138 10.09 1.24 25.33
CA ALA A 138 10.76 2.44 24.84
C ALA A 138 12.03 2.74 25.64
N TYR A 139 12.84 3.67 25.13
CA TYR A 139 14.10 4.10 25.78
C TYR A 139 14.50 5.52 25.39
N LYS A 140 15.30 6.15 26.25
CA LYS A 140 15.86 7.50 26.04
C LYS A 140 17.03 7.45 25.07
N CYS A 141 16.99 8.30 24.05
CA CYS A 141 18.07 8.42 23.04
C CYS A 141 18.70 9.81 23.09
N PHE A 142 19.99 9.85 23.40
CA PHE A 142 20.81 11.06 23.55
C PHE A 142 21.66 11.37 22.30
N CYS A 143 21.34 10.80 21.15
CA CYS A 143 22.07 11.07 19.91
C CYS A 143 21.79 12.50 19.43
N THR A 144 22.85 13.22 19.06
CA THR A 144 22.75 14.56 18.48
C THR A 144 22.34 14.51 17.01
N ASP A 145 21.73 15.59 16.51
CA ASP A 145 21.36 15.72 15.09
C ASP A 145 22.59 15.58 14.18
N THR A 146 23.73 16.16 14.57
CA THR A 146 25.00 16.03 13.83
C THR A 146 25.39 14.56 13.63
N ARG A 147 25.25 13.73 14.70
CA ARG A 147 25.54 12.29 14.60
C ARG A 147 24.56 11.58 13.67
N LEU A 148 23.28 11.88 13.77
CA LEU A 148 22.24 11.27 12.92
C LEU A 148 22.44 11.66 11.45
N ASP A 149 22.82 12.89 11.16
CA ASP A 149 23.16 13.36 9.81
C ASP A 149 24.41 12.66 9.24
N LEU A 150 25.43 12.43 10.08
CA LEU A 150 26.62 11.66 9.67
C LEU A 150 26.24 10.23 9.30
N LEU A 151 25.42 9.54 10.11
CA LEU A 151 24.90 8.20 9.80
C LEU A 151 24.14 8.17 8.47
N ARG A 152 23.29 9.17 8.25
CA ARG A 152 22.51 9.29 7.00
C ARG A 152 23.43 9.47 5.79
N LYS A 153 24.41 10.38 5.89
CA LYS A 153 25.38 10.64 4.80
C LYS A 153 26.23 9.41 4.50
N ASP A 154 26.66 8.69 5.53
CA ASP A 154 27.46 7.48 5.37
C ASP A 154 26.67 6.34 4.71
N ALA A 155 25.42 6.10 5.13
CA ALA A 155 24.54 5.13 4.48
C ALA A 155 24.32 5.46 2.99
N LEU A 156 24.03 6.74 2.66
CA LEU A 156 23.88 7.19 1.29
C LEU A 156 25.15 6.99 0.46
N ARG A 157 26.32 7.23 1.04
CA ARG A 157 27.63 6.98 0.37
C ARG A 157 27.81 5.50 0.06
N ARG A 158 27.36 4.60 0.95
CA ARG A 158 27.39 3.15 0.75
C ARG A 158 26.24 2.63 -0.11
N ARG A 159 25.33 3.51 -0.56
CA ARG A 159 24.09 3.16 -1.30
C ARG A 159 23.16 2.24 -0.51
N GLU A 160 23.15 2.42 0.81
CA GLU A 160 22.26 1.73 1.74
C GLU A 160 21.08 2.65 2.13
N THR A 161 19.98 2.05 2.56
CA THR A 161 18.87 2.83 3.13
C THR A 161 19.28 3.44 4.45
N PRO A 162 19.21 4.78 4.61
CA PRO A 162 19.53 5.43 5.87
C PRO A 162 18.61 4.95 7.00
N LYS A 163 19.18 4.43 8.07
CA LYS A 163 18.45 4.04 9.28
C LYS A 163 19.21 4.39 10.54
N TYR A 164 18.50 4.55 11.64
CA TYR A 164 19.12 4.71 12.95
C TYR A 164 19.76 3.39 13.40
N ASP A 165 20.96 3.45 13.93
CA ASP A 165 21.75 2.28 14.32
C ASP A 165 21.42 1.71 15.72
N ASN A 166 20.35 2.19 16.35
CA ASN A 166 19.87 1.80 17.67
C ASN A 166 20.89 1.91 18.82
N LYS A 167 21.93 2.77 18.67
CA LYS A 167 23.04 2.88 19.61
C LYS A 167 22.61 3.06 21.06
N CYS A 168 21.60 3.89 21.32
CA CYS A 168 21.17 4.17 22.69
C CYS A 168 20.27 3.08 23.29
N ARG A 169 19.85 2.07 22.51
CA ARG A 169 18.98 0.98 22.97
C ARG A 169 19.61 0.13 24.09
N SER A 170 20.94 0.06 24.10
CA SER A 170 21.73 -0.75 25.06
C SER A 170 22.46 0.08 26.12
N LEU A 171 22.10 1.35 26.31
CA LEU A 171 22.70 2.18 27.36
C LEU A 171 22.36 1.62 28.74
N SER A 172 23.39 1.55 29.62
CA SER A 172 23.19 1.18 31.00
C SER A 172 22.44 2.28 31.78
N PHE A 173 21.73 1.88 32.82
CA PHE A 173 21.01 2.81 33.69
C PHE A 173 21.92 3.91 34.25
N ALA A 174 23.10 3.55 34.71
CA ALA A 174 24.09 4.51 35.22
C ALA A 174 24.50 5.56 34.16
N LYS A 175 24.61 5.16 32.88
CA LYS A 175 24.94 6.08 31.80
C LYS A 175 23.79 7.01 31.43
N ILE A 176 22.55 6.49 31.49
CA ILE A 176 21.35 7.31 31.30
C ILE A 176 21.28 8.38 32.39
N GLU A 177 21.43 7.98 33.67
CA GLU A 177 21.40 8.89 34.81
C GLU A 177 22.49 9.95 34.72
N GLU A 178 23.72 9.56 34.31
CA GLU A 178 24.83 10.51 34.06
C GLU A 178 24.43 11.57 33.01
N PHE A 179 23.85 11.16 31.89
CA PHE A 179 23.44 12.08 30.83
C PHE A 179 22.29 13.00 31.27
N GLU A 180 21.35 12.50 32.06
CA GLU A 180 20.30 13.30 32.65
C GLU A 180 20.82 14.33 33.65
N LYS A 181 21.73 13.95 34.52
CA LYS A 181 22.43 14.88 35.46
C LYS A 181 23.22 15.96 34.71
N GLN A 182 23.74 15.66 33.52
CA GLN A 182 24.38 16.60 32.62
C GLN A 182 23.38 17.50 31.86
N GLY A 183 22.08 17.33 32.05
CA GLY A 183 21.06 18.08 31.33
C GLY A 183 21.04 17.84 29.81
N ARG A 184 21.49 16.68 29.32
CA ARG A 184 21.54 16.40 27.88
C ARG A 184 20.14 16.26 27.32
N PRO A 185 19.82 16.95 26.22
CA PRO A 185 18.53 16.76 25.55
C PRO A 185 18.45 15.33 25.01
N HIS A 186 17.24 14.76 25.08
CA HIS A 186 16.99 13.41 24.60
C HIS A 186 15.60 13.32 23.97
N CYS A 187 15.44 12.37 23.05
CA CYS A 187 14.15 11.92 22.54
C CYS A 187 13.86 10.51 23.08
N ILE A 188 12.61 10.06 22.96
CA ILE A 188 12.22 8.70 23.35
C ILE A 188 11.92 7.90 22.09
N ARG A 189 12.48 6.68 22.01
CA ARG A 189 12.33 5.78 20.85
C ARG A 189 11.63 4.48 21.25
N LEU A 190 10.82 3.96 20.34
CA LEU A 190 10.23 2.62 20.42
C LEU A 190 11.32 1.57 20.13
N LYS A 191 11.35 0.48 20.88
CA LYS A 191 12.12 -0.71 20.54
C LYS A 191 11.35 -1.51 19.50
N LEU A 192 11.80 -1.51 18.25
CA LEU A 192 11.21 -2.35 17.22
C LEU A 192 11.54 -3.83 17.46
N GLU A 193 10.55 -4.69 17.28
CA GLU A 193 10.67 -6.14 17.28
C GLU A 193 10.43 -6.68 15.86
N ASP A 194 11.00 -7.85 15.56
CA ASP A 194 10.74 -8.53 14.31
C ASP A 194 9.27 -8.97 14.24
N ILE A 195 8.64 -8.67 13.12
CA ILE A 195 7.25 -9.03 12.82
C ILE A 195 7.27 -10.21 11.87
N THR A 196 6.72 -11.32 12.32
CA THR A 196 6.68 -12.59 11.59
C THR A 196 5.29 -12.93 11.07
N GLU A 197 4.25 -12.26 11.56
CA GLU A 197 2.87 -12.52 11.19
C GLU A 197 2.29 -11.34 10.39
N PRO A 198 1.49 -11.62 9.33
CA PRO A 198 0.82 -10.58 8.57
C PRO A 198 -0.31 -9.96 9.41
N PHE A 199 -0.53 -8.66 9.28
CA PHE A 199 -1.78 -8.04 9.71
C PHE A 199 -2.82 -8.09 8.58
N HIS A 200 -4.09 -8.07 8.94
CA HIS A 200 -5.18 -8.03 7.97
C HIS A 200 -5.62 -6.59 7.70
N ASP A 201 -5.48 -6.16 6.47
CA ASP A 201 -5.99 -4.89 5.98
C ASP A 201 -7.38 -5.08 5.38
N LEU A 202 -8.35 -4.22 5.73
CA LEU A 202 -9.73 -4.33 5.23
C LEU A 202 -9.84 -4.21 3.71
N VAL A 203 -8.81 -3.63 3.09
CA VAL A 203 -8.75 -3.26 1.68
C VAL A 203 -7.85 -4.19 0.90
N TYR A 204 -6.68 -4.49 1.43
CA TYR A 204 -5.62 -5.22 0.76
C TYR A 204 -5.44 -6.66 1.27
N GLY A 205 -6.26 -7.09 2.25
CA GLY A 205 -6.12 -8.41 2.86
C GLY A 205 -4.86 -8.56 3.71
N PRO A 206 -4.26 -9.76 3.79
CA PRO A 206 -3.10 -10.01 4.63
C PRO A 206 -1.83 -9.34 4.10
N ILE A 207 -1.15 -8.54 4.95
CA ILE A 207 0.04 -7.76 4.62
C ILE A 207 1.14 -8.01 5.63
N LEU A 208 2.36 -8.26 5.16
CA LEU A 208 3.54 -8.44 5.98
C LEU A 208 4.62 -7.41 5.64
N TYR A 209 4.97 -6.56 6.61
CA TYR A 209 6.14 -5.69 6.57
C TYR A 209 7.00 -5.92 7.80
N ASN A 210 8.26 -6.31 7.62
CA ASN A 210 9.23 -6.36 8.72
C ASN A 210 9.97 -5.01 8.85
N VAL A 211 9.37 -4.10 9.62
CA VAL A 211 9.90 -2.74 9.81
C VAL A 211 11.21 -2.72 10.60
N ALA A 212 11.44 -3.68 11.49
CA ALA A 212 12.67 -3.75 12.30
C ALA A 212 13.92 -3.98 11.44
N GLN A 213 13.78 -4.71 10.32
CA GLN A 213 14.88 -4.94 9.39
C GLN A 213 15.13 -3.76 8.46
N GLN A 214 14.09 -2.98 8.15
CA GLN A 214 14.15 -1.89 7.17
C GLN A 214 14.46 -0.54 7.81
N GLU A 215 13.99 -0.30 9.02
CA GLU A 215 14.12 0.97 9.74
C GLU A 215 14.88 0.76 11.07
N GLY A 216 15.45 1.83 11.62
CA GLY A 216 15.88 1.85 13.02
C GLY A 216 14.74 2.24 13.94
N ASP A 217 14.95 2.10 15.25
CA ASP A 217 13.94 2.42 16.28
C ASP A 217 13.40 3.85 16.11
N PRO A 218 12.09 4.03 15.84
CA PRO A 218 11.51 5.34 15.55
C PRO A 218 11.38 6.20 16.81
N VAL A 219 11.44 7.50 16.63
CA VAL A 219 11.14 8.45 17.71
C VAL A 219 9.64 8.45 18.00
N LEU A 220 9.29 8.36 19.27
CA LEU A 220 7.92 8.49 19.78
C LEU A 220 7.66 9.89 20.33
N LEU A 221 8.59 10.39 21.17
CA LEU A 221 8.52 11.71 21.76
C LEU A 221 9.80 12.48 21.41
N LYS A 222 9.66 13.67 20.86
CA LYS A 222 10.76 14.57 20.51
C LYS A 222 11.37 15.23 21.75
N SER A 223 12.57 15.79 21.61
CA SER A 223 13.25 16.51 22.69
C SER A 223 12.54 17.79 23.15
N ASP A 224 11.64 18.33 22.32
CA ASP A 224 10.79 19.46 22.65
C ASP A 224 9.52 19.07 23.45
N GLY A 225 9.34 17.77 23.73
CA GLY A 225 8.18 17.23 24.45
C GLY A 225 6.96 16.93 23.58
N PHE A 226 6.99 17.24 22.28
CA PHE A 226 5.90 16.90 21.38
C PHE A 226 6.01 15.45 20.87
N PRO A 227 4.88 14.73 20.74
CA PRO A 227 4.87 13.39 20.18
C PRO A 227 5.12 13.42 18.66
N THR A 228 5.63 12.31 18.13
CA THR A 228 5.58 12.07 16.71
C THR A 228 4.23 11.50 16.29
N TYR A 229 3.94 11.52 14.98
CA TYR A 229 2.72 10.98 14.40
C TYR A 229 2.39 9.56 14.90
N HIS A 230 3.36 8.64 14.88
CA HIS A 230 3.12 7.25 15.27
C HIS A 230 2.61 7.10 16.70
N PHE A 231 3.17 7.86 17.62
CA PHE A 231 2.80 7.78 19.02
C PHE A 231 1.48 8.49 19.30
N ALA A 232 1.33 9.74 18.86
CA ALA A 232 0.11 10.51 19.04
C ALA A 232 -1.11 9.81 18.45
N ASN A 233 -0.96 9.29 17.22
CA ASN A 233 -2.04 8.61 16.52
C ASN A 233 -2.57 7.39 17.30
N VAL A 234 -1.67 6.54 17.81
CA VAL A 234 -2.06 5.34 18.58
C VAL A 234 -2.73 5.70 19.90
N VAL A 235 -2.16 6.65 20.66
CA VAL A 235 -2.73 7.10 21.93
C VAL A 235 -4.12 7.71 21.72
N ASP A 236 -4.26 8.56 20.70
CA ASP A 236 -5.53 9.23 20.43
C ASP A 236 -6.59 8.26 19.89
N ASP A 237 -6.22 7.39 18.97
CA ASP A 237 -7.14 6.39 18.42
C ASP A 237 -7.68 5.49 19.54
N HIS A 238 -6.84 5.11 20.52
CA HIS A 238 -7.28 4.35 21.68
C HIS A 238 -8.20 5.16 22.61
N LEU A 239 -7.79 6.37 23.00
CA LEU A 239 -8.55 7.20 23.97
C LEU A 239 -9.85 7.77 23.37
N MET A 240 -9.93 7.91 22.03
CA MET A 240 -11.14 8.30 21.30
C MET A 240 -12.01 7.10 20.92
N GLU A 241 -11.58 5.87 21.32
CA GLU A 241 -12.30 4.63 21.04
C GLU A 241 -12.52 4.40 19.54
N VAL A 242 -11.54 4.76 18.70
CA VAL A 242 -11.56 4.52 17.26
C VAL A 242 -11.53 3.02 16.99
N THR A 243 -12.55 2.54 16.29
CA THR A 243 -12.70 1.11 15.96
C THR A 243 -12.10 0.76 14.60
N HIS A 244 -12.10 1.71 13.67
CA HIS A 244 -11.59 1.51 12.31
C HIS A 244 -10.75 2.70 11.87
N VAL A 245 -9.59 2.42 11.30
CA VAL A 245 -8.64 3.41 10.79
C VAL A 245 -8.61 3.33 9.28
N LEU A 246 -9.41 4.20 8.62
CA LEU A 246 -9.37 4.35 7.17
C LEU A 246 -8.46 5.53 6.81
N ARG A 247 -7.39 5.28 6.03
CA ARG A 247 -6.37 6.30 5.68
C ARG A 247 -5.72 6.00 4.33
N GLY A 248 -4.90 6.92 3.81
CA GLY A 248 -4.19 6.70 2.55
C GLY A 248 -3.17 5.55 2.62
N VAL A 249 -3.00 4.84 1.50
CA VAL A 249 -2.10 3.68 1.40
C VAL A 249 -0.63 4.00 1.70
N GLU A 250 -0.22 5.26 1.59
CA GLU A 250 1.12 5.71 1.98
C GLU A 250 1.45 5.46 3.45
N TRP A 251 0.44 5.29 4.29
CA TRP A 251 0.58 4.99 5.72
C TRP A 251 0.56 3.50 6.04
N GLN A 252 0.37 2.63 5.05
CA GLN A 252 0.28 1.19 5.23
C GLN A 252 1.55 0.61 5.87
N ILE A 253 2.73 1.07 5.45
CA ILE A 253 4.01 0.69 6.04
C ILE A 253 4.18 1.12 7.50
N SER A 254 3.37 2.05 7.98
CA SER A 254 3.38 2.50 9.38
C SER A 254 2.54 1.61 10.29
N THR A 255 1.62 0.81 9.74
CA THR A 255 0.71 -0.04 10.51
C THR A 255 1.42 -1.02 11.42
N PRO A 256 2.50 -1.71 11.00
CA PRO A 256 3.24 -2.59 11.90
C PRO A 256 3.81 -1.88 13.14
N LYS A 257 4.29 -0.65 12.99
CA LYS A 257 4.77 0.17 14.13
C LYS A 257 3.63 0.53 15.09
N HIS A 258 2.45 0.82 14.56
CA HIS A 258 1.25 1.08 15.38
C HIS A 258 0.82 -0.18 16.12
N LEU A 259 0.78 -1.33 15.46
CA LEU A 259 0.45 -2.61 16.10
C LEU A 259 1.44 -2.99 17.22
N LEU A 260 2.75 -2.73 17.02
CA LEU A 260 3.74 -2.89 18.08
C LEU A 260 3.48 -1.95 19.28
N LEU A 261 3.02 -0.72 19.04
CA LEU A 261 2.63 0.20 20.10
C LEU A 261 1.39 -0.28 20.85
N TYR A 262 0.33 -0.72 20.13
CA TYR A 262 -0.84 -1.33 20.77
C TYR A 262 -0.45 -2.52 21.64
N LYS A 263 0.38 -3.42 21.12
CA LYS A 263 0.93 -4.56 21.87
C LYS A 263 1.70 -4.11 23.10
N ALA A 264 2.57 -3.10 22.98
CA ALA A 264 3.38 -2.57 24.08
C ALA A 264 2.53 -1.95 25.19
N PHE A 265 1.37 -1.38 24.87
CA PHE A 265 0.40 -0.89 25.83
C PHE A 265 -0.53 -1.96 26.37
N GLY A 266 -0.61 -3.14 25.77
CA GLY A 266 -1.61 -4.16 26.08
C GLY A 266 -3.03 -3.76 25.63
N TRP A 267 -3.14 -2.90 24.59
CA TRP A 267 -4.40 -2.43 24.03
C TRP A 267 -4.81 -3.25 22.80
N GLU A 268 -6.11 -3.43 22.62
CA GLU A 268 -6.64 -3.98 21.38
C GLU A 268 -6.53 -2.96 20.26
N PRO A 269 -5.96 -3.32 19.11
CA PRO A 269 -5.84 -2.41 17.97
C PRO A 269 -7.17 -2.25 17.23
N PRO A 270 -7.43 -1.09 16.58
CA PRO A 270 -8.51 -0.94 15.64
C PRO A 270 -8.28 -1.78 14.37
N GLN A 271 -9.33 -1.95 13.57
CA GLN A 271 -9.19 -2.51 12.23
C GLN A 271 -8.61 -1.45 11.28
N PHE A 272 -7.68 -1.86 10.41
CA PHE A 272 -7.02 -0.96 9.46
C PHE A 272 -7.51 -1.19 8.03
N GLY A 273 -7.82 -0.12 7.34
CA GLY A 273 -8.13 -0.13 5.91
C GLY A 273 -7.40 1.01 5.19
N HIS A 274 -6.63 0.67 4.15
CA HIS A 274 -5.85 1.66 3.42
C HIS A 274 -6.46 1.95 2.06
N LEU A 275 -6.82 3.22 1.83
CA LEU A 275 -7.42 3.68 0.58
C LEU A 275 -6.36 3.82 -0.51
N PRO A 276 -6.56 3.26 -1.71
CA PRO A 276 -5.62 3.37 -2.82
C PRO A 276 -5.34 4.83 -3.20
N LEU A 277 -4.20 5.10 -3.82
CA LEU A 277 -3.90 6.45 -4.36
C LEU A 277 -4.85 6.79 -5.51
N ILE A 278 -5.30 8.05 -5.56
CA ILE A 278 -5.91 8.60 -6.77
C ILE A 278 -4.80 8.78 -7.80
N LYS A 279 -4.98 8.18 -8.98
CA LYS A 279 -4.05 8.24 -10.10
C LYS A 279 -4.68 8.99 -11.29
N ASN A 280 -3.84 9.59 -12.11
CA ASN A 280 -4.21 10.07 -13.44
C ASN A 280 -4.47 8.87 -14.37
N ARG A 281 -5.05 9.13 -15.55
CA ARG A 281 -5.27 8.08 -16.57
C ARG A 281 -3.97 7.41 -17.04
N ASP A 282 -2.83 8.11 -16.97
CA ASP A 282 -1.49 7.60 -17.30
C ASP A 282 -0.85 6.77 -16.17
N GLY A 283 -1.60 6.47 -15.09
CA GLY A 283 -1.12 5.72 -13.93
C GLY A 283 -0.24 6.53 -12.97
N THR A 284 0.10 7.78 -13.29
CA THR A 284 0.88 8.64 -12.39
C THR A 284 0.03 9.10 -11.21
N LYS A 285 0.69 9.29 -10.05
CA LYS A 285 0.01 9.85 -8.88
C LYS A 285 -0.54 11.23 -9.21
N LEU A 286 -1.83 11.45 -8.93
CA LEU A 286 -2.43 12.77 -8.99
C LEU A 286 -1.63 13.73 -8.07
N SER A 287 -0.84 14.63 -8.68
CA SER A 287 0.15 15.41 -7.94
C SER A 287 -0.29 16.82 -7.63
N LYS A 288 0.18 17.35 -6.48
CA LYS A 288 -0.01 18.75 -6.07
C LYS A 288 0.53 19.78 -7.08
N ARG A 289 1.41 19.37 -8.01
CA ARG A 289 2.01 20.26 -9.01
C ARG A 289 1.06 20.64 -10.16
N GLN A 290 -0.04 19.91 -10.33
CA GLN A 290 -1.09 20.25 -11.30
C GLN A 290 -2.05 21.33 -10.77
N GLY A 291 -1.70 22.00 -9.69
CA GLY A 291 -2.15 23.35 -9.26
C GLY A 291 -3.60 23.50 -8.79
N ASP A 292 -4.51 22.58 -9.12
CA ASP A 292 -5.94 22.91 -9.17
C ASP A 292 -6.85 21.97 -8.36
N LEU A 293 -6.29 21.15 -7.47
CA LEU A 293 -7.07 20.13 -6.76
C LEU A 293 -7.36 20.50 -5.28
N HIS A 294 -7.33 21.78 -4.97
CA HIS A 294 -7.79 22.29 -3.66
C HIS A 294 -9.29 22.50 -3.67
N ILE A 295 -9.97 21.97 -2.66
CA ILE A 295 -11.44 22.01 -2.58
C ILE A 295 -11.97 23.44 -2.53
N GLU A 296 -11.29 24.35 -1.82
CA GLU A 296 -11.65 25.76 -1.76
C GLU A 296 -11.64 26.43 -3.14
N ARG A 297 -10.70 26.04 -4.02
CA ARG A 297 -10.66 26.55 -5.37
C ARG A 297 -11.80 26.01 -6.21
N LEU A 298 -12.10 24.72 -6.12
CA LEU A 298 -13.26 24.14 -6.81
C LEU A 298 -14.56 24.80 -6.37
N ARG A 299 -14.72 25.05 -5.05
CA ARG A 299 -15.86 25.81 -4.49
C ARG A 299 -15.95 27.22 -5.09
N THR A 300 -14.84 27.96 -5.16
CA THR A 300 -14.82 29.32 -5.72
C THR A 300 -15.05 29.35 -7.23
N GLN A 301 -14.74 28.28 -7.95
CA GLN A 301 -15.03 28.09 -9.36
C GLN A 301 -16.50 27.70 -9.63
N GLY A 302 -17.32 27.52 -8.58
CA GLY A 302 -18.74 27.23 -8.68
C GLY A 302 -19.10 25.74 -8.83
N TYR A 303 -18.15 24.82 -8.58
CA TYR A 303 -18.50 23.39 -8.52
C TYR A 303 -19.37 23.12 -7.30
N SER A 304 -20.44 22.34 -7.49
CA SER A 304 -21.27 21.91 -6.37
C SER A 304 -20.57 20.81 -5.55
N PRO A 305 -20.87 20.70 -4.24
CA PRO A 305 -20.31 19.63 -3.41
C PRO A 305 -20.70 18.23 -3.94
N GLU A 306 -21.93 18.08 -4.45
CA GLU A 306 -22.40 16.80 -5.03
C GLU A 306 -21.55 16.37 -6.23
N ALA A 307 -21.22 17.29 -7.12
CA ALA A 307 -20.39 17.00 -8.29
C ALA A 307 -18.99 16.51 -7.85
N ILE A 308 -18.38 17.17 -6.86
CA ILE A 308 -17.06 16.78 -6.35
C ILE A 308 -17.12 15.44 -5.63
N ILE A 309 -18.13 15.18 -4.80
CA ILE A 309 -18.34 13.92 -4.09
C ILE A 309 -18.53 12.77 -5.08
N ASN A 310 -19.39 12.99 -6.09
CA ASN A 310 -19.61 11.97 -7.11
C ASN A 310 -18.34 11.67 -7.91
N PHE A 311 -17.59 12.68 -8.32
CA PHE A 311 -16.30 12.48 -8.97
C PHE A 311 -15.33 11.67 -8.10
N VAL A 312 -15.19 12.02 -6.82
CA VAL A 312 -14.27 11.33 -5.88
C VAL A 312 -14.68 9.88 -5.65
N THR A 313 -15.98 9.60 -5.55
CA THR A 313 -16.50 8.25 -5.34
C THR A 313 -16.51 7.42 -6.62
N ASP A 314 -16.65 8.05 -7.77
CA ASP A 314 -16.55 7.38 -9.07
C ASP A 314 -15.15 6.83 -9.32
N ILE A 315 -14.12 7.64 -9.11
CA ILE A 315 -12.73 7.21 -9.25
C ILE A 315 -12.22 6.36 -8.07
N GLY A 316 -12.88 6.45 -6.93
CA GLY A 316 -12.47 5.81 -5.68
C GLY A 316 -13.06 4.42 -5.45
N GLY A 317 -14.27 4.14 -5.86
CA GLY A 317 -15.04 2.90 -5.69
C GLY A 317 -15.54 2.59 -4.27
N GLY A 318 -15.91 1.33 -4.07
CA GLY A 318 -16.45 0.88 -2.79
C GLY A 318 -17.96 1.08 -2.66
N PHE A 319 -18.73 0.90 -3.74
CA PHE A 319 -20.18 1.08 -3.76
C PHE A 319 -20.87 -0.06 -4.53
N GLU A 320 -21.98 -0.54 -4.00
CA GLU A 320 -22.85 -1.49 -4.68
C GLU A 320 -23.67 -0.80 -5.76
N ASP A 321 -23.79 -1.43 -6.92
CA ASP A 321 -24.69 -1.06 -8.02
C ASP A 321 -24.74 0.46 -8.30
N ARG A 322 -23.55 1.09 -8.35
CA ARG A 322 -23.42 2.51 -8.62
C ARG A 322 -23.77 2.79 -10.09
N ASP A 323 -24.73 3.67 -10.30
CA ASP A 323 -24.94 4.26 -11.63
C ASP A 323 -23.90 5.36 -11.88
N HIS A 324 -23.00 5.12 -12.82
CA HIS A 324 -21.93 6.08 -13.20
C HIS A 324 -22.47 7.27 -14.00
N ASN A 325 -23.71 7.22 -14.48
CA ASN A 325 -24.35 8.28 -15.24
C ASN A 325 -25.26 9.17 -14.39
N ALA A 326 -25.52 8.79 -13.13
CA ALA A 326 -26.36 9.53 -12.20
C ALA A 326 -25.53 10.23 -11.12
N LEU A 327 -25.94 11.43 -10.73
CA LEU A 327 -25.46 12.10 -9.52
C LEU A 327 -26.19 11.50 -8.31
N MET A 328 -25.42 10.96 -7.38
CA MET A 328 -25.94 10.39 -6.13
C MET A 328 -25.76 11.38 -4.99
N THR A 329 -26.72 11.41 -4.08
CA THR A 329 -26.61 12.14 -2.82
C THR A 329 -25.67 11.43 -1.85
N VAL A 330 -25.26 12.11 -0.77
CA VAL A 330 -24.41 11.49 0.28
C VAL A 330 -25.16 10.36 0.98
N GLU A 331 -26.48 10.46 1.13
CA GLU A 331 -27.36 9.46 1.73
C GLU A 331 -27.39 8.21 0.86
N GLU A 332 -27.63 8.34 -0.45
CA GLU A 332 -27.61 7.22 -1.41
C GLU A 332 -26.24 6.54 -1.49
N LEU A 333 -25.16 7.34 -1.44
CA LEU A 333 -23.80 6.80 -1.37
C LEU A 333 -23.53 6.05 -0.06
N THR A 334 -24.12 6.51 1.05
CA THR A 334 -24.02 5.83 2.35
C THR A 334 -24.69 4.45 2.33
N GLU A 335 -25.90 4.38 1.77
CA GLU A 335 -26.65 3.11 1.64
C GLU A 335 -25.91 2.08 0.76
N LYS A 336 -25.20 2.56 -0.27
CA LYS A 336 -24.48 1.71 -1.22
C LYS A 336 -23.02 1.47 -0.83
N MET A 337 -22.57 2.00 0.32
CA MET A 337 -21.19 1.86 0.75
C MET A 337 -20.84 0.43 1.11
N ASP A 338 -19.93 -0.16 0.36
CA ASP A 338 -19.30 -1.45 0.66
C ASP A 338 -17.79 -1.35 0.47
N LEU A 339 -17.07 -1.15 1.57
CA LEU A 339 -15.60 -1.11 1.56
C LEU A 339 -14.97 -2.39 1.02
N GLN A 340 -15.64 -3.52 1.19
CA GLN A 340 -15.09 -4.82 0.78
C GLN A 340 -15.27 -5.07 -0.73
N ARG A 341 -16.27 -4.49 -1.35
CA ARG A 341 -16.67 -4.82 -2.72
C ARG A 341 -15.75 -4.31 -3.82
N ARG A 342 -14.93 -3.31 -3.58
CA ARG A 342 -14.02 -2.74 -4.58
C ARG A 342 -12.55 -2.91 -4.31
N LEU A 343 -12.25 -3.33 -3.12
CA LEU A 343 -10.92 -3.55 -2.66
C LEU A 343 -10.65 -5.04 -2.50
N GLN A 344 -11.70 -5.78 -2.53
CA GLN A 344 -11.67 -7.20 -2.80
C GLN A 344 -12.01 -7.38 -4.28
N ILE A 345 -10.99 -7.58 -5.10
CA ILE A 345 -11.05 -8.55 -6.18
C ILE A 345 -11.25 -9.91 -5.47
N THR A 346 -12.37 -10.04 -4.79
CA THR A 346 -12.85 -11.21 -4.06
C THR A 346 -14.36 -11.32 -4.29
N GLY A 347 -14.76 -11.23 -5.53
CA GLY A 347 -15.78 -12.14 -6.01
C GLY A 347 -15.18 -13.54 -5.82
N GLU A 348 -16.00 -14.54 -5.69
CA GLU A 348 -15.51 -15.92 -5.79
C GLU A 348 -14.46 -15.89 -6.92
N ARG A 349 -13.23 -16.27 -6.61
CA ARG A 349 -12.07 -16.10 -7.53
C ARG A 349 -12.40 -16.59 -8.93
N ASP A 350 -13.28 -17.58 -9.02
CA ASP A 350 -13.79 -18.17 -10.26
C ASP A 350 -14.68 -17.22 -11.06
N VAL A 351 -15.54 -16.43 -10.41
CA VAL A 351 -16.40 -15.45 -11.09
C VAL A 351 -15.58 -14.33 -11.72
N LEU A 352 -14.58 -13.82 -10.99
CA LEU A 352 -13.68 -12.79 -11.53
C LEU A 352 -12.79 -13.30 -12.65
N VAL A 353 -12.35 -14.54 -12.56
CA VAL A 353 -11.59 -15.21 -13.63
C VAL A 353 -12.46 -15.35 -14.87
N ASP A 354 -13.73 -15.72 -14.73
CA ASP A 354 -14.67 -15.86 -15.86
C ASP A 354 -15.03 -14.50 -16.46
N GLU A 355 -15.22 -13.48 -15.64
CA GLU A 355 -15.47 -12.10 -16.10
C GLU A 355 -14.23 -11.54 -16.84
N LEU A 356 -13.03 -11.70 -16.29
CA LEU A 356 -11.80 -11.31 -16.96
C LEU A 356 -11.59 -12.07 -18.27
N ARG A 357 -11.89 -13.38 -18.28
CA ARG A 357 -11.84 -14.20 -19.51
C ARG A 357 -12.76 -13.63 -20.58
N HIS A 358 -14.00 -13.31 -20.22
CA HIS A 358 -14.97 -12.72 -21.13
C HIS A 358 -14.51 -11.35 -21.65
N LEU A 359 -14.01 -10.48 -20.78
CA LEU A 359 -13.47 -9.17 -21.15
C LEU A 359 -12.31 -9.29 -22.15
N VAL A 360 -11.34 -10.16 -21.88
CA VAL A 360 -10.19 -10.39 -22.75
C VAL A 360 -10.63 -10.96 -24.10
N GLN A 361 -11.54 -11.94 -24.10
CA GLN A 361 -12.11 -12.52 -25.33
C GLN A 361 -12.81 -11.47 -26.19
N THR A 362 -13.62 -10.63 -25.57
CA THR A 362 -14.39 -9.60 -26.28
C THR A 362 -13.48 -8.49 -26.81
N SER A 363 -12.50 -8.06 -26.03
CA SER A 363 -11.64 -6.91 -26.37
C SER A 363 -10.59 -7.26 -27.42
N TYR A 364 -10.04 -8.47 -27.41
CA TYR A 364 -8.94 -8.89 -28.29
C TYR A 364 -9.36 -9.92 -29.34
N GLY A 365 -10.65 -10.28 -29.41
CA GLY A 365 -11.15 -11.24 -30.39
C GLY A 365 -10.55 -12.65 -30.23
N ILE A 366 -10.03 -12.99 -29.04
CA ILE A 366 -9.41 -14.27 -28.76
C ILE A 366 -10.51 -15.33 -28.66
N SER A 367 -10.74 -16.10 -29.72
CA SER A 367 -11.71 -17.17 -29.74
C SER A 367 -11.02 -18.53 -29.51
N HIS A 368 -11.75 -19.49 -28.93
CA HIS A 368 -11.31 -20.87 -28.70
C HIS A 368 -10.82 -21.66 -29.95
N ARG A 369 -10.74 -21.03 -31.12
CA ARG A 369 -10.44 -21.68 -32.39
C ARG A 369 -9.15 -21.27 -33.08
N CYS A 370 -8.32 -20.42 -32.47
CA CYS A 370 -7.07 -19.97 -33.11
C CYS A 370 -5.81 -20.31 -32.29
N CYS A 371 -5.04 -21.23 -32.84
CA CYS A 371 -3.62 -21.54 -32.66
C CYS A 371 -2.91 -21.28 -31.32
N THR A 372 -2.65 -22.36 -30.66
CA THR A 372 -1.53 -22.80 -29.77
C THR A 372 -0.99 -21.87 -28.67
N THR A 373 -0.92 -20.56 -28.79
CA THR A 373 -0.35 -19.64 -27.79
C THR A 373 -1.35 -18.70 -27.15
N GLN A 374 -2.43 -18.37 -27.83
CA GLN A 374 -3.51 -17.53 -27.29
C GLN A 374 -4.41 -18.27 -26.30
N GLU A 375 -4.49 -19.61 -26.37
CA GLU A 375 -5.24 -20.39 -25.37
C GLU A 375 -4.59 -20.38 -23.99
N SER A 376 -3.28 -20.22 -23.90
CA SER A 376 -2.57 -20.21 -22.61
C SER A 376 -2.93 -18.99 -21.75
N VAL A 377 -3.22 -17.83 -22.35
CA VAL A 377 -3.61 -16.59 -21.63
C VAL A 377 -5.05 -16.61 -21.10
N LEU A 378 -5.87 -17.54 -21.53
CA LEU A 378 -7.24 -17.73 -21.06
C LEU A 378 -7.37 -18.85 -20.01
N THR A 379 -6.26 -19.50 -19.62
CA THR A 379 -6.30 -20.52 -18.56
C THR A 379 -6.66 -19.90 -17.22
N THR A 380 -7.40 -20.63 -16.41
CA THR A 380 -7.77 -20.20 -15.05
C THR A 380 -6.55 -19.84 -14.21
N GLU A 381 -5.44 -20.59 -14.34
CA GLU A 381 -4.19 -20.33 -13.63
C GLU A 381 -3.56 -19.00 -14.06
N TYR A 382 -3.46 -18.75 -15.37
CA TYR A 382 -2.89 -17.49 -15.88
C TYR A 382 -3.73 -16.28 -15.49
N LEU A 383 -5.04 -16.34 -15.70
CA LEU A 383 -5.96 -15.26 -15.32
C LEU A 383 -5.93 -14.98 -13.82
N THR A 384 -5.84 -16.04 -13.00
CA THR A 384 -5.67 -15.89 -11.54
C THR A 384 -4.37 -15.15 -11.20
N ASN A 385 -3.26 -15.51 -11.85
CA ASN A 385 -1.98 -14.86 -11.63
C ASN A 385 -2.01 -13.39 -12.07
N VAL A 386 -2.68 -13.09 -13.19
CA VAL A 386 -2.88 -11.71 -13.67
C VAL A 386 -3.75 -10.90 -12.70
N LEU A 387 -4.84 -11.47 -12.16
CA LEU A 387 -5.66 -10.82 -11.14
C LEU A 387 -4.86 -10.51 -9.88
N VAL A 388 -4.10 -11.47 -9.35
CA VAL A 388 -3.25 -11.27 -8.17
C VAL A 388 -2.19 -10.19 -8.42
N TRP A 389 -1.55 -10.20 -9.58
CA TRP A 389 -0.59 -9.18 -9.96
C TRP A 389 -1.25 -7.80 -10.16
N GLY A 390 -2.45 -7.80 -10.76
CA GLY A 390 -3.22 -6.59 -11.03
C GLY A 390 -3.75 -5.89 -9.79
N GLN A 391 -4.03 -6.61 -8.70
CA GLN A 391 -4.63 -6.08 -7.46
C GLN A 391 -4.01 -4.77 -6.95
N GLN A 392 -2.72 -4.58 -7.13
CA GLN A 392 -2.01 -3.38 -6.68
C GLN A 392 -1.91 -2.28 -7.74
N ARG A 393 -2.43 -2.50 -8.96
CA ARG A 393 -2.20 -1.66 -10.15
C ARG A 393 -3.46 -1.16 -10.81
N ILE A 394 -4.56 -1.89 -10.64
CA ILE A 394 -5.84 -1.60 -11.27
C ILE A 394 -6.87 -1.18 -10.22
N THR A 395 -7.87 -0.48 -10.67
CA THR A 395 -9.02 -0.10 -9.87
C THR A 395 -10.29 -0.79 -10.36
N ARG A 396 -10.31 -1.20 -11.63
CA ARG A 396 -11.41 -1.92 -12.28
C ARG A 396 -10.84 -3.09 -13.07
N LEU A 397 -11.64 -4.12 -13.26
CA LEU A 397 -11.25 -5.27 -14.07
C LEU A 397 -10.94 -4.85 -15.52
N ASP A 398 -11.71 -3.89 -16.05
CA ASP A 398 -11.50 -3.28 -17.37
C ASP A 398 -10.13 -2.61 -17.51
N ASP A 399 -9.51 -2.18 -16.43
CA ASP A 399 -8.17 -1.59 -16.50
C ASP A 399 -7.13 -2.59 -17.04
N LEU A 400 -7.35 -3.90 -16.84
CA LEU A 400 -6.46 -4.95 -17.35
C LEU A 400 -6.47 -5.10 -18.87
N ILE A 401 -7.48 -4.58 -19.55
CA ILE A 401 -7.56 -4.56 -21.01
C ILE A 401 -7.15 -3.19 -21.60
N ALA A 402 -6.72 -2.24 -20.78
CA ALA A 402 -6.23 -0.93 -21.21
C ALA A 402 -4.92 -1.06 -22.03
N PRO A 403 -4.60 -0.08 -22.89
CA PRO A 403 -3.45 -0.14 -23.79
C PRO A 403 -2.11 -0.45 -23.11
N GLU A 404 -1.88 0.06 -21.89
CA GLU A 404 -0.66 -0.19 -21.12
C GLU A 404 -0.50 -1.65 -20.68
N PHE A 405 -1.59 -2.43 -20.63
CA PHE A 405 -1.58 -3.84 -20.24
C PHE A 405 -1.79 -4.80 -21.42
N THR A 406 -1.95 -4.29 -22.64
CA THR A 406 -2.14 -5.10 -23.84
C THR A 406 -1.12 -6.22 -23.98
N TYR A 407 0.13 -5.96 -23.58
CA TYR A 407 1.19 -6.95 -23.62
C TYR A 407 0.92 -8.21 -22.79
N ILE A 408 0.02 -8.17 -21.81
CA ILE A 408 -0.35 -9.36 -21.03
C ILE A 408 -1.11 -10.35 -21.91
N TRP A 409 -1.90 -9.86 -22.87
CA TRP A 409 -2.86 -10.63 -23.65
C TRP A 409 -2.37 -11.00 -25.04
N VAL A 410 -1.71 -10.08 -25.71
CA VAL A 410 -1.31 -10.26 -27.11
C VAL A 410 0.18 -9.98 -27.33
N ILE A 411 0.77 -10.65 -28.33
CA ILE A 411 2.14 -10.41 -28.75
C ILE A 411 2.15 -9.14 -29.60
N PRO A 412 3.08 -8.19 -29.38
CA PRO A 412 3.20 -7.01 -30.23
C PRO A 412 3.46 -7.41 -31.69
N GLU A 413 2.65 -6.91 -32.62
CA GLU A 413 2.82 -7.18 -34.05
C GLU A 413 4.06 -6.47 -34.62
N GLU A 414 4.39 -5.29 -34.10
CA GLU A 414 5.49 -4.46 -34.54
C GLU A 414 6.36 -4.02 -33.34
N LEU A 415 7.64 -3.81 -33.61
CA LEU A 415 8.57 -3.19 -32.67
C LEU A 415 8.80 -1.73 -33.06
N PRO A 416 8.82 -0.77 -32.10
CA PRO A 416 9.15 0.63 -32.37
C PRO A 416 10.67 0.77 -32.63
N LEU A 417 11.11 0.41 -33.82
CA LEU A 417 12.52 0.26 -34.21
C LEU A 417 13.29 1.59 -34.13
N ASP A 418 12.59 2.71 -34.34
CA ASP A 418 13.10 4.09 -34.21
C ASP A 418 13.38 4.49 -32.75
N GLN A 419 12.84 3.75 -31.79
CA GLN A 419 12.94 4.02 -30.36
C GLN A 419 13.84 3.02 -29.61
N LEU A 420 14.45 2.08 -30.34
CA LEU A 420 15.37 1.12 -29.73
C LEU A 420 16.54 1.85 -29.06
N PRO A 421 17.06 1.34 -27.94
CA PRO A 421 18.19 1.97 -27.26
C PRO A 421 19.46 1.87 -28.11
N GLU A 422 20.26 2.94 -28.18
CA GLU A 422 21.57 2.90 -28.81
C GLU A 422 22.50 1.91 -28.09
N MET A 423 23.11 0.99 -28.84
CA MET A 423 24.01 -0.03 -28.34
C MET A 423 25.22 -0.20 -29.26
N SER A 424 26.33 -0.64 -28.68
CA SER A 424 27.56 -0.94 -29.42
C SER A 424 27.58 -2.30 -30.11
N CYS A 425 26.52 -3.10 -29.94
CA CYS A 425 26.36 -4.44 -30.47
C CYS A 425 24.97 -4.61 -31.10
N SER A 426 24.78 -5.68 -31.88
CA SER A 426 23.49 -5.98 -32.52
C SER A 426 22.40 -6.24 -31.49
N HIS A 427 21.22 -5.62 -31.67
CA HIS A 427 20.04 -5.88 -30.87
C HIS A 427 19.58 -7.34 -30.98
N ALA A 428 19.68 -7.91 -32.19
CA ALA A 428 19.32 -9.31 -32.45
C ALA A 428 20.22 -10.26 -31.68
N ASP A 429 21.55 -10.07 -31.68
CA ASP A 429 22.50 -10.92 -30.95
C ASP A 429 22.26 -10.90 -29.44
N VAL A 430 21.97 -9.72 -28.90
CA VAL A 430 21.67 -9.56 -27.47
C VAL A 430 20.36 -10.27 -27.10
N LEU A 431 19.31 -10.13 -27.93
CA LEU A 431 18.04 -10.83 -27.69
C LEU A 431 18.17 -12.35 -27.84
N GLN A 432 18.92 -12.82 -28.83
CA GLN A 432 19.17 -14.23 -29.02
C GLN A 432 19.89 -14.84 -27.81
N TYR A 433 20.98 -14.22 -27.36
CA TYR A 433 21.72 -14.68 -26.19
C TYR A 433 20.85 -14.67 -24.91
N PHE A 434 20.02 -13.63 -24.74
CA PHE A 434 19.08 -13.58 -23.62
C PHE A 434 18.02 -14.69 -23.72
N LEU A 435 17.49 -14.94 -24.91
CA LEU A 435 16.56 -16.04 -25.18
C LEU A 435 17.19 -17.40 -24.80
N GLU A 436 18.40 -17.67 -25.22
CA GLU A 436 19.14 -18.89 -24.88
C GLU A 436 19.32 -19.01 -23.35
N THR A 437 19.65 -17.88 -22.69
CA THR A 437 19.76 -17.82 -21.22
C THR A 437 18.44 -18.19 -20.55
N ILE A 438 17.30 -17.69 -21.04
CA ILE A 438 15.98 -18.01 -20.49
C ILE A 438 15.60 -19.47 -20.78
N VAL A 439 15.90 -19.99 -21.95
CA VAL A 439 15.60 -21.41 -22.32
C VAL A 439 16.23 -22.39 -21.34
N VAL A 440 17.51 -22.17 -20.98
CA VAL A 440 18.25 -23.08 -20.06
C VAL A 440 17.97 -22.79 -18.59
N MET A 441 17.30 -21.67 -18.25
CA MET A 441 16.97 -21.34 -16.87
C MET A 441 15.96 -22.34 -16.29
N PRO A 442 16.21 -22.93 -15.10
CA PRO A 442 15.23 -23.78 -14.44
C PRO A 442 13.93 -23.04 -14.14
N PRO A 443 12.73 -23.65 -14.34
CA PRO A 443 11.43 -23.00 -14.12
C PRO A 443 11.29 -22.38 -12.74
N GLU A 444 11.77 -23.03 -11.70
CA GLU A 444 11.73 -22.56 -10.31
C GLU A 444 12.59 -21.29 -10.05
N LYS A 445 13.50 -20.97 -10.98
CA LYS A 445 14.31 -19.74 -10.94
C LYS A 445 13.74 -18.61 -11.78
N PHE A 446 12.64 -18.86 -12.51
CA PHE A 446 11.99 -17.83 -13.33
C PHE A 446 11.06 -16.96 -12.47
N THR A 447 11.63 -16.16 -11.57
CA THR A 447 10.92 -15.30 -10.63
C THR A 447 11.36 -13.84 -10.76
N LYS A 448 10.50 -12.92 -10.33
CA LYS A 448 10.78 -11.46 -10.37
C LYS A 448 12.06 -11.05 -9.62
N GLU A 449 12.51 -11.84 -8.64
CA GLU A 449 13.73 -11.60 -7.85
C GLU A 449 14.98 -12.16 -8.54
N GLN A 450 14.86 -13.23 -9.30
CA GLN A 450 16.00 -13.90 -9.94
C GLN A 450 16.27 -13.35 -11.35
N ILE A 451 15.24 -13.10 -12.14
CA ILE A 451 15.36 -12.58 -13.52
C ILE A 451 16.31 -11.37 -13.61
N PRO A 452 16.25 -10.35 -12.73
CA PRO A 452 17.18 -9.22 -12.80
C PRO A 452 18.66 -9.59 -12.65
N LYS A 453 18.99 -10.72 -11.99
CA LYS A 453 20.37 -11.20 -11.86
C LYS A 453 20.89 -11.73 -13.19
N TYR A 454 20.05 -12.47 -13.92
CA TYR A 454 20.40 -12.95 -15.27
C TYR A 454 20.51 -11.82 -16.28
N VAL A 455 19.61 -10.81 -16.20
CA VAL A 455 19.72 -9.60 -17.02
C VAL A 455 21.06 -8.88 -16.78
N LYS A 456 21.51 -8.78 -15.51
CA LYS A 456 22.82 -8.21 -15.19
C LYS A 456 23.99 -9.01 -15.76
N LEU A 457 23.90 -10.34 -15.77
CA LEU A 457 24.93 -11.21 -16.36
C LEU A 457 25.03 -11.00 -17.87
N VAL A 458 23.90 -10.98 -18.57
CA VAL A 458 23.85 -10.73 -20.01
C VAL A 458 24.35 -9.31 -20.33
N ALA A 459 23.93 -8.29 -19.59
CA ALA A 459 24.42 -6.93 -19.76
C ALA A 459 25.94 -6.84 -19.60
N LYS A 460 26.52 -7.55 -18.62
CA LYS A 460 27.96 -7.61 -18.42
C LYS A 460 28.68 -8.30 -19.57
N TRP A 461 28.10 -9.38 -20.10
CA TRP A 461 28.67 -10.15 -21.24
C TRP A 461 28.84 -9.26 -22.46
N PHE A 462 27.83 -8.47 -22.79
CA PHE A 462 27.85 -7.54 -23.92
C PHE A 462 28.43 -6.14 -23.61
N SER A 463 29.00 -5.96 -22.41
CA SER A 463 29.53 -4.65 -21.94
C SER A 463 28.49 -3.52 -21.96
N LEU A 464 27.22 -3.86 -21.79
CA LEU A 464 26.09 -2.93 -21.77
C LEU A 464 25.77 -2.45 -20.35
N LYS A 465 25.23 -1.22 -20.26
CA LYS A 465 24.59 -0.78 -19.01
C LYS A 465 23.27 -1.53 -18.81
N THR A 466 23.04 -2.08 -17.63
CA THR A 466 21.79 -2.81 -17.30
C THR A 466 20.50 -2.07 -17.71
N PRO A 467 20.36 -0.73 -17.51
CA PRO A 467 19.16 -0.01 -17.97
C PRO A 467 18.94 -0.06 -19.48
N VAL A 468 20.00 -0.12 -20.28
CA VAL A 468 19.93 -0.20 -21.76
C VAL A 468 19.32 -1.56 -22.15
N LEU A 469 19.83 -2.65 -21.58
CA LEU A 469 19.28 -4.00 -21.81
C LEU A 469 17.83 -4.11 -21.30
N MET A 470 17.53 -3.55 -20.13
CA MET A 470 16.14 -3.52 -19.61
C MET A 470 15.19 -2.80 -20.56
N LYS A 471 15.63 -1.70 -21.20
CA LYS A 471 14.82 -0.98 -22.18
C LYS A 471 14.58 -1.83 -23.42
N LEU A 472 15.62 -2.48 -23.95
CA LEU A 472 15.50 -3.40 -25.10
C LEU A 472 14.51 -4.53 -24.80
N LEU A 473 14.67 -5.20 -23.66
CA LEU A 473 13.79 -6.29 -23.25
C LEU A 473 12.33 -5.85 -23.08
N ARG A 474 12.08 -4.68 -22.48
CA ARG A 474 10.73 -4.14 -22.39
C ARG A 474 10.10 -3.97 -23.75
N MET A 475 10.81 -3.32 -24.68
CA MET A 475 10.31 -3.09 -26.03
C MET A 475 10.08 -4.41 -26.79
N ALA A 476 11.00 -5.38 -26.67
CA ALA A 476 10.86 -6.69 -27.27
C ALA A 476 9.63 -7.46 -26.78
N ILE A 477 9.24 -7.29 -25.51
CA ILE A 477 8.17 -8.05 -24.86
C ILE A 477 6.82 -7.37 -25.01
N SER A 478 6.77 -6.02 -24.90
CA SER A 478 5.52 -5.25 -24.86
C SER A 478 5.29 -4.32 -26.05
N GLY A 479 6.28 -4.08 -26.87
CA GLY A 479 6.24 -3.01 -27.88
C GLY A 479 6.28 -1.59 -27.29
N GLN A 480 6.43 -1.46 -25.95
CA GLN A 480 6.28 -0.18 -25.25
C GLN A 480 7.62 0.32 -24.69
N LYS A 481 7.77 1.64 -24.65
CA LYS A 481 8.96 2.31 -24.09
C LYS A 481 8.93 2.36 -22.55
N GLU A 482 7.76 2.52 -22.00
CA GLU A 482 7.49 2.64 -20.55
C GLU A 482 6.55 1.55 -20.10
N GLY A 483 6.56 1.23 -18.81
CA GLY A 483 5.72 0.17 -18.24
C GLY A 483 6.29 -0.39 -16.93
N PRO A 484 5.71 -1.46 -16.41
CA PRO A 484 6.17 -2.12 -15.17
C PRO A 484 7.63 -2.56 -15.24
N PRO A 485 8.28 -2.85 -14.10
CA PRO A 485 9.62 -3.42 -14.10
C PRO A 485 9.71 -4.69 -14.94
N VAL A 486 10.75 -4.82 -15.79
CA VAL A 486 10.91 -5.95 -16.74
C VAL A 486 10.85 -7.30 -16.04
N GLY A 487 11.47 -7.43 -14.85
CA GLY A 487 11.41 -8.67 -14.07
C GLY A 487 9.99 -9.08 -13.69
N GLU A 488 9.11 -8.12 -13.43
CA GLU A 488 7.70 -8.38 -13.14
C GLU A 488 6.92 -8.75 -14.42
N MET A 489 7.18 -8.04 -15.53
CA MET A 489 6.55 -8.34 -16.82
C MET A 489 6.86 -9.77 -17.25
N LEU A 490 8.12 -10.20 -17.15
CA LEU A 490 8.53 -11.54 -17.47
C LEU A 490 7.89 -12.57 -16.53
N SER A 491 7.85 -12.27 -15.23
CA SER A 491 7.27 -13.17 -14.23
C SER A 491 5.78 -13.40 -14.44
N ILE A 492 5.00 -12.37 -14.82
CA ILE A 492 3.56 -12.51 -15.07
C ILE A 492 3.27 -13.26 -16.37
N LEU A 493 4.06 -13.03 -17.39
CA LEU A 493 3.93 -13.74 -18.67
C LEU A 493 4.28 -15.23 -18.56
N GLY A 494 5.11 -15.59 -17.60
CA GLY A 494 5.67 -16.93 -17.50
C GLY A 494 6.80 -17.18 -18.48
N LYS A 495 7.50 -18.32 -18.28
CA LYS A 495 8.70 -18.66 -19.04
C LYS A 495 8.39 -18.93 -20.52
N GLU A 496 7.38 -19.72 -20.79
CA GLU A 496 6.99 -20.16 -22.14
C GLU A 496 6.57 -18.97 -23.01
N THR A 497 5.65 -18.15 -22.52
CA THR A 497 5.19 -16.94 -23.24
C THR A 497 6.33 -15.93 -23.43
N THR A 498 7.23 -15.82 -22.46
CA THR A 498 8.43 -14.97 -22.59
C THR A 498 9.34 -15.45 -23.72
N ILE A 499 9.61 -16.76 -23.80
CA ILE A 499 10.43 -17.36 -24.87
C ILE A 499 9.81 -17.08 -26.23
N GLU A 500 8.51 -17.23 -26.37
CA GLU A 500 7.79 -17.00 -27.61
C GLU A 500 7.90 -15.54 -28.06
N ARG A 501 7.68 -14.58 -27.16
CA ARG A 501 7.80 -13.16 -27.48
C ARG A 501 9.22 -12.75 -27.86
N LEU A 502 10.21 -13.29 -27.18
CA LEU A 502 11.62 -13.04 -27.53
C LEU A 502 11.96 -13.59 -28.91
N LYS A 503 11.44 -14.81 -29.26
CA LYS A 503 11.59 -15.36 -30.62
C LYS A 503 10.91 -14.47 -31.66
N HIS A 504 9.70 -14.00 -31.37
CA HIS A 504 8.98 -13.10 -32.27
C HIS A 504 9.74 -11.79 -32.49
N ALA A 505 10.18 -11.14 -31.41
CA ALA A 505 10.96 -9.90 -31.46
C ALA A 505 12.30 -10.08 -32.19
N TYR A 506 12.98 -11.22 -31.96
CA TYR A 506 14.19 -11.59 -32.71
C TYR A 506 13.92 -11.67 -34.20
N ALA A 507 12.87 -12.38 -34.62
CA ALA A 507 12.51 -12.53 -36.03
C ALA A 507 12.13 -11.20 -36.71
N LEU A 508 11.61 -10.22 -35.95
CA LEU A 508 11.34 -8.86 -36.46
C LEU A 508 12.64 -8.04 -36.67
N LEU A 509 13.67 -8.29 -35.85
CA LEU A 509 14.97 -7.62 -35.95
C LEU A 509 15.90 -8.27 -36.97
N ASP A 510 15.84 -9.60 -37.17
CA ASP A 510 16.69 -10.37 -38.06
C ASP A 510 16.31 -10.23 -39.55
N LYS A 511 15.09 -9.78 -39.85
CA LYS A 511 14.62 -9.48 -41.23
C LYS A 511 15.25 -8.22 -41.85
N ARG A 512 16.18 -7.59 -41.15
CA ARG A 512 16.95 -6.42 -41.62
C ARG A 512 18.42 -6.71 -41.76
#